data_224d78337fb38f4da16eca307376977e
#
_entry.id   224d78337fb38f4da16eca307376977e
#
_cell.length_a   1.000
_cell.length_b   1.000
_cell.length_c   1.000
_cell.angle_alpha   90.00
_cell.angle_beta   90.00
_cell.angle_gamma   90.00
#
_symmetry.space_group_name_H-M   'P 1'
#
loop_
_entity.id
_entity.type
_entity.pdbx_description
1 polymer ?
#
loop_
_entity_poly.entity_id
_entity_poly.type
_entity_poly.pdbx_seq_one_letter_code
_entity_poly.pdbx_strand_id
1 'polypeptide(L)'
;SARIHEGWQDREGDVIELRPEPIGGHAFAIVGYNDEGFWIQNSWGTDWKKSGLALWRYDDWALNVMDAWVVQLALPISGTGTYHQATRSIAQGLFSRSTPRVSIQDHFVHFDDGHFDTRSKYWSNKNHVDAIIEKLADSNHRHVMLYAHGGLNSIKASAKRIAAMKDTFLKNGVYPIHFMYDTGMLEELKDILGFKNEEISNKVGAFTDYTDRILEWATRKVGGALWREMKSDACTPFTRTTSDGTYFLTQLAAYLKDNPDIKLHVVGHSAGSIFHAHSLSRLFKVDESIKIKSLHLLAPAISYPLFNDTLSELIKGKHIESTTVYNLSEALEKDDHVARIYQKSLLYLVSNAFES
;
A
#
# COMPACT_ATOMS: atom_id res chain seq x y z
N SER A 1 10.15 -5.00 12.40
CA SER A 1 9.24 -5.31 13.51
C SER A 1 10.02 -5.67 14.78
N ALA A 2 9.38 -5.55 15.94
CA ALA A 2 9.98 -5.86 17.22
C ALA A 2 8.95 -6.42 18.21
N ARG A 3 9.43 -7.12 19.23
CA ARG A 3 8.66 -7.30 20.45
C ARG A 3 8.59 -5.99 21.18
N ILE A 4 7.39 -5.57 21.55
CA ILE A 4 7.18 -4.35 22.32
C ILE A 4 6.87 -4.70 23.77
N HIS A 5 7.17 -3.78 24.68
CA HIS A 5 6.96 -3.89 26.11
C HIS A 5 6.22 -2.64 26.64
N GLU A 6 5.90 -2.57 27.92
CA GLU A 6 5.10 -1.47 28.50
C GLU A 6 5.69 -0.08 28.23
N GLY A 7 7.04 0.09 28.13
CA GLY A 7 7.64 1.37 27.78
C GLY A 7 7.23 1.96 26.43
N TRP A 8 6.69 1.15 25.54
CA TRP A 8 6.07 1.61 24.27
C TRP A 8 4.70 2.26 24.51
N GLN A 9 4.00 1.87 25.57
CA GLN A 9 2.67 2.41 25.89
C GLN A 9 2.73 3.80 26.54
N ASP A 10 3.88 4.18 27.10
CA ASP A 10 4.10 5.52 27.64
C ASP A 10 3.93 6.56 26.53
N ARG A 11 3.07 7.52 26.74
CA ARG A 11 2.77 8.57 25.76
C ARG A 11 3.67 9.78 25.85
N GLU A 12 4.33 9.97 26.99
CA GLU A 12 5.18 11.12 27.28
C GLU A 12 6.65 10.82 26.96
N GLY A 13 7.42 11.89 26.79
CA GLY A 13 8.85 11.82 26.47
C GLY A 13 9.15 11.54 25.01
N ASP A 14 10.41 11.35 24.69
CA ASP A 14 10.90 11.07 23.34
C ASP A 14 11.72 9.76 23.25
N VAL A 15 11.93 9.07 24.37
CA VAL A 15 12.63 7.78 24.45
C VAL A 15 11.68 6.68 24.86
N ILE A 16 11.84 5.49 24.27
CA ILE A 16 11.17 4.27 24.71
C ILE A 16 12.03 3.68 25.84
N GLU A 17 11.51 3.70 27.04
CA GLU A 17 12.20 3.15 28.22
C GLU A 17 12.08 1.63 28.24
N LEU A 18 13.21 0.93 28.18
CA LEU A 18 13.27 -0.54 28.19
C LEU A 18 12.56 -1.12 29.43
N ARG A 19 11.66 -2.08 29.20
CA ARG A 19 11.00 -2.90 30.24
C ARG A 19 11.26 -4.38 29.96
N PRO A 20 11.38 -5.22 31.00
CA PRO A 20 11.84 -6.60 30.83
C PRO A 20 10.84 -7.52 30.14
N GLU A 21 9.53 -7.27 30.27
CA GLU A 21 8.49 -8.20 29.79
C GLU A 21 7.89 -7.72 28.45
N PRO A 22 7.97 -8.51 27.39
CA PRO A 22 7.30 -8.21 26.14
C PRO A 22 5.78 -8.39 26.30
N ILE A 23 5.02 -7.45 25.74
CA ILE A 23 3.54 -7.47 25.74
C ILE A 23 2.94 -7.77 24.37
N GLY A 24 3.75 -7.86 23.31
CA GLY A 24 3.31 -8.19 21.95
C GLY A 24 4.35 -7.88 20.89
N GLY A 25 4.00 -8.12 19.64
CA GLY A 25 4.77 -7.73 18.46
C GLY A 25 4.21 -6.47 17.82
N HIS A 26 5.07 -5.65 17.20
CA HIS A 26 4.65 -4.43 16.49
C HIS A 26 5.55 -4.10 15.31
N ALA A 27 4.94 -3.56 14.26
CA ALA A 27 5.65 -3.08 13.08
C ALA A 27 5.62 -1.55 13.01
N PHE A 28 6.75 -0.96 12.73
CA PHE A 28 6.94 0.50 12.68
C PHE A 28 8.04 0.85 11.67
N ALA A 29 8.18 2.12 11.35
CA ALA A 29 9.23 2.58 10.47
C ALA A 29 10.43 3.11 11.27
N ILE A 30 11.64 2.68 10.92
CA ILE A 30 12.87 3.34 11.32
C ILE A 30 13.10 4.50 10.34
N VAL A 31 13.13 5.73 10.86
CA VAL A 31 13.20 6.96 10.07
C VAL A 31 14.50 7.74 10.27
N GLY A 32 15.36 7.29 11.18
CA GLY A 32 16.65 7.90 11.46
C GLY A 32 17.40 7.13 12.53
N TYR A 33 18.59 7.62 12.87
CA TYR A 33 19.40 7.07 13.96
C TYR A 33 20.34 8.16 14.51
N ASN A 34 20.84 7.94 15.72
CA ASN A 34 21.91 8.71 16.34
C ASN A 34 22.84 7.76 17.10
N ASP A 35 23.74 8.28 17.92
CA ASP A 35 24.68 7.45 18.69
C ASP A 35 24.01 6.61 19.79
N GLU A 36 22.76 6.88 20.14
CA GLU A 36 22.03 6.20 21.22
C GLU A 36 21.04 5.13 20.70
N GLY A 37 20.50 5.29 19.48
CA GLY A 37 19.50 4.38 18.97
C GLY A 37 18.87 4.79 17.64
N PHE A 38 17.77 4.14 17.31
CA PHE A 38 16.97 4.42 16.13
C PHE A 38 15.81 5.35 16.45
N TRP A 39 15.60 6.37 15.62
CA TRP A 39 14.36 7.12 15.60
C TRP A 39 13.31 6.32 14.84
N ILE A 40 12.25 5.99 15.52
CA ILE A 40 11.13 5.27 14.95
C ILE A 40 9.91 6.18 14.77
N GLN A 41 9.14 5.91 13.71
CA GLN A 41 7.83 6.49 13.50
C GLN A 41 6.78 5.42 13.73
N ASN A 42 5.91 5.69 14.71
CA ASN A 42 4.84 4.79 15.10
C ASN A 42 3.51 5.18 14.43
N SER A 43 2.59 4.21 14.33
CA SER A 43 1.25 4.40 13.77
C SER A 43 0.17 4.78 14.81
N TRP A 44 0.54 4.99 16.08
CA TRP A 44 -0.39 5.21 17.20
C TRP A 44 -0.87 6.66 17.36
N GLY A 45 -0.61 7.52 16.37
CA GLY A 45 -1.06 8.89 16.34
C GLY A 45 -0.01 9.88 16.87
N THR A 46 -0.35 11.17 16.75
CA THR A 46 0.54 12.27 17.14
C THR A 46 0.60 12.52 18.66
N ASP A 47 -0.35 11.97 19.40
CA ASP A 47 -0.39 12.07 20.86
C ASP A 47 0.54 11.04 21.54
N TRP A 48 1.16 10.18 20.76
CA TRP A 48 2.14 9.23 21.25
C TRP A 48 3.54 9.84 21.17
N LYS A 49 4.26 9.86 22.30
CA LYS A 49 5.63 10.35 22.41
C LYS A 49 5.80 11.72 21.73
N LYS A 50 6.86 11.92 21.00
CA LYS A 50 7.16 13.17 20.29
C LYS A 50 6.44 13.23 18.93
N SER A 51 5.14 13.49 18.95
CA SER A 51 4.33 13.57 17.71
C SER A 51 4.40 12.31 16.84
N GLY A 52 4.30 11.14 17.47
CA GLY A 52 4.38 9.86 16.79
C GLY A 52 5.80 9.34 16.55
N LEU A 53 6.82 10.06 17.05
CA LEU A 53 8.23 9.67 16.94
C LEU A 53 8.79 9.34 18.33
N ALA A 54 9.70 8.37 18.38
CA ALA A 54 10.45 8.06 19.58
C ALA A 54 11.84 7.52 19.26
N LEU A 55 12.76 7.67 20.20
CA LEU A 55 14.06 7.03 20.15
C LEU A 55 13.96 5.62 20.75
N TRP A 56 14.27 4.63 19.94
CA TRP A 56 14.39 3.22 20.34
C TRP A 56 15.86 2.87 20.48
N ARG A 57 16.30 2.68 21.72
CA ARG A 57 17.71 2.54 22.05
C ARG A 57 18.30 1.26 21.48
N TYR A 58 19.60 1.24 21.19
CA TYR A 58 20.28 0.07 20.62
C TYR A 58 20.29 -1.13 21.54
N ASP A 59 20.32 -0.95 22.87
CA ASP A 59 20.22 -2.02 23.83
C ASP A 59 18.85 -2.71 23.78
N ASP A 60 17.76 -1.93 23.68
CA ASP A 60 16.40 -2.45 23.50
C ASP A 60 16.25 -3.11 22.11
N TRP A 61 16.75 -2.46 21.06
CA TRP A 61 16.76 -3.03 19.72
C TRP A 61 17.43 -4.41 19.68
N ALA A 62 18.60 -4.55 20.28
CA ALA A 62 19.35 -5.80 20.29
C ALA A 62 18.61 -6.95 20.98
N LEU A 63 17.78 -6.65 21.99
CA LEU A 63 17.00 -7.64 22.73
C LEU A 63 15.67 -7.99 22.03
N ASN A 64 15.04 -7.02 21.40
CA ASN A 64 13.64 -7.11 21.01
C ASN A 64 13.39 -7.06 19.49
N VAL A 65 14.40 -6.79 18.66
CA VAL A 65 14.23 -6.85 17.20
C VAL A 65 13.83 -8.25 16.76
N MET A 66 12.83 -8.34 15.92
CA MET A 66 12.38 -9.61 15.29
C MET A 66 12.89 -9.68 13.85
N ASP A 67 12.72 -8.60 13.11
CA ASP A 67 13.23 -8.41 11.77
C ASP A 67 13.45 -6.93 11.46
N ALA A 68 14.26 -6.66 10.46
CA ALA A 68 14.47 -5.32 9.92
C ALA A 68 14.57 -5.40 8.39
N TRP A 69 13.74 -4.60 7.72
CA TRP A 69 13.71 -4.53 6.26
C TRP A 69 14.16 -3.15 5.81
N VAL A 70 15.14 -3.10 4.94
CA VAL A 70 15.49 -1.88 4.22
C VAL A 70 14.69 -1.89 2.93
N VAL A 71 13.66 -1.03 2.85
CA VAL A 71 12.96 -0.80 1.59
C VAL A 71 13.84 0.12 0.74
N GLN A 72 14.63 -0.47 -0.10
CA GLN A 72 15.31 0.24 -1.16
C GLN A 72 14.40 0.20 -2.39
N LEU A 73 13.66 1.27 -2.64
CA LEU A 73 13.10 1.49 -3.98
C LEU A 73 14.31 1.41 -4.91
N ALA A 74 14.24 0.57 -5.94
CA ALA A 74 15.36 0.27 -6.84
C ALA A 74 15.70 1.48 -7.74
N LEU A 75 16.06 2.59 -7.12
CA LEU A 75 16.51 3.81 -7.76
C LEU A 75 17.96 4.04 -7.34
N PRO A 76 18.88 4.22 -8.27
CA PRO A 76 20.21 4.70 -7.94
C PRO A 76 20.07 6.10 -7.35
N ILE A 77 20.19 6.22 -6.02
CA ILE A 77 20.24 7.51 -5.34
C ILE A 77 21.60 8.13 -5.66
N SER A 78 21.63 9.01 -6.64
CA SER A 78 22.77 9.88 -6.86
C SER A 78 22.62 11.09 -5.93
N GLY A 79 23.29 11.06 -4.79
CA GLY A 79 23.44 12.24 -3.94
C GLY A 79 22.97 12.05 -2.51
N THR A 80 23.91 12.25 -1.61
CA THR A 80 23.74 12.48 -0.18
C THR A 80 22.93 13.76 0.08
N GLY A 81 21.59 13.68 0.04
CA GLY A 81 20.72 14.84 0.20
C GLY A 81 19.55 14.60 1.13
N THR A 82 19.75 14.95 2.39
CA THR A 82 18.74 15.47 3.34
C THR A 82 17.43 14.68 3.47
N TYR A 83 17.48 13.53 4.13
CA TYR A 83 16.31 12.82 4.67
C TYR A 83 15.49 13.67 5.69
N HIS A 84 16.09 14.71 6.28
CA HIS A 84 15.45 15.53 7.31
C HIS A 84 14.27 16.42 6.85
N GLN A 85 14.19 16.77 5.55
CA GLN A 85 13.09 17.61 5.07
C GLN A 85 11.86 16.80 4.62
N ALA A 86 12.04 15.57 4.14
CA ALA A 86 10.93 14.72 3.69
C ALA A 86 10.05 14.27 4.86
N THR A 87 10.63 13.92 6.01
CA THR A 87 9.90 13.47 7.19
C THR A 87 9.02 14.56 7.82
N ARG A 88 9.49 15.82 7.82
CA ARG A 88 8.70 16.94 8.37
C ARG A 88 7.49 17.27 7.50
N SER A 89 7.62 17.20 6.18
CA SER A 89 6.51 17.45 5.24
C SER A 89 5.48 16.33 5.22
N ILE A 90 5.89 15.07 5.42
CA ILE A 90 4.98 13.91 5.51
C ILE A 90 4.13 13.98 6.78
N ALA A 91 4.74 14.24 7.94
CA ALA A 91 4.02 14.35 9.21
C ALA A 91 3.03 15.54 9.24
N GLN A 92 3.40 16.69 8.70
CA GLN A 92 2.51 17.85 8.63
C GLN A 92 1.41 17.72 7.58
N GLY A 93 1.63 17.01 6.46
CA GLY A 93 0.64 16.80 5.40
C GLY A 93 -0.46 15.80 5.75
N LEU A 94 -0.19 14.85 6.67
CA LEU A 94 -1.14 13.80 7.04
C LEU A 94 -2.31 14.29 7.92
N PHE A 95 -2.17 15.45 8.60
CA PHE A 95 -3.14 15.91 9.61
C PHE A 95 -3.93 17.17 9.24
N SER A 96 -3.68 17.78 8.08
CA SER A 96 -4.32 19.04 7.70
C SER A 96 -5.15 18.89 6.42
N ARG A 97 -6.30 19.55 6.39
CA ARG A 97 -7.26 19.80 5.28
C ARG A 97 -7.20 18.85 4.06
N SER A 98 -8.32 18.56 3.44
CA SER A 98 -8.40 17.72 2.24
C SER A 98 -7.42 18.21 1.16
N THR A 99 -6.55 17.34 0.67
CA THR A 99 -5.57 17.61 -0.40
C THR A 99 -6.26 18.30 -1.59
N PRO A 100 -5.78 19.46 -2.06
CA PRO A 100 -6.32 20.07 -3.28
C PRO A 100 -6.04 19.18 -4.49
N ARG A 101 -7.05 18.94 -5.35
CA ARG A 101 -6.87 18.14 -6.57
C ARG A 101 -5.73 18.68 -7.44
N VAL A 102 -5.68 20.00 -7.63
CA VAL A 102 -4.66 20.68 -8.46
C VAL A 102 -3.23 20.38 -8.03
N SER A 103 -2.99 20.05 -6.75
CA SER A 103 -1.64 19.75 -6.26
C SER A 103 -1.16 18.35 -6.62
N ILE A 104 -2.03 17.46 -7.08
CA ILE A 104 -1.72 16.06 -7.38
C ILE A 104 -2.27 15.58 -8.73
N GLN A 105 -2.99 16.43 -9.48
CA GLN A 105 -3.76 16.01 -10.65
C GLN A 105 -2.92 15.32 -11.73
N ASP A 106 -1.65 15.64 -11.85
CA ASP A 106 -0.75 15.05 -12.86
C ASP A 106 -0.21 13.66 -12.42
N HIS A 107 -0.62 13.16 -11.25
CA HIS A 107 -0.04 12.00 -10.60
C HIS A 107 -1.04 10.94 -10.17
N PHE A 108 -2.27 10.98 -10.65
CA PHE A 108 -3.25 9.94 -10.38
C PHE A 108 -4.25 9.74 -11.52
N VAL A 109 -4.78 8.52 -11.59
CA VAL A 109 -5.97 8.17 -12.35
C VAL A 109 -6.97 7.55 -11.37
N HIS A 110 -8.22 8.01 -11.38
CA HIS A 110 -9.25 7.56 -10.46
C HIS A 110 -10.34 6.76 -11.18
N PHE A 111 -10.58 5.56 -10.67
CA PHE A 111 -11.64 4.66 -11.11
C PHE A 111 -12.69 4.48 -10.00
N ASP A 112 -13.94 4.39 -10.38
CA ASP A 112 -15.09 4.09 -9.55
C ASP A 112 -15.98 3.10 -10.32
N ASP A 113 -16.34 1.98 -9.72
CA ASP A 113 -17.06 0.88 -10.38
C ASP A 113 -16.45 0.47 -11.74
N GLY A 114 -15.14 0.51 -11.85
CA GLY A 114 -14.42 0.13 -13.07
C GLY A 114 -14.37 1.18 -14.18
N HIS A 115 -14.93 2.35 -13.97
CA HIS A 115 -14.94 3.49 -14.88
C HIS A 115 -14.16 4.67 -14.33
N PHE A 116 -13.81 5.66 -15.16
CA PHE A 116 -13.29 6.89 -14.64
C PHE A 116 -14.33 7.54 -13.69
N ASP A 117 -13.91 7.86 -12.47
CA ASP A 117 -14.74 8.72 -11.62
C ASP A 117 -14.80 10.14 -12.17
N THR A 118 -15.93 10.53 -12.67
CA THR A 118 -16.15 11.86 -13.25
C THR A 118 -16.84 12.84 -12.31
N ARG A 119 -17.19 12.42 -11.08
CA ARG A 119 -18.10 13.17 -10.18
C ARG A 119 -17.45 13.65 -8.90
N SER A 120 -16.47 12.88 -8.38
CA SER A 120 -15.86 13.23 -7.10
C SER A 120 -14.89 14.40 -7.20
N LYS A 121 -14.39 14.83 -6.06
CA LYS A 121 -13.35 15.85 -5.97
C LYS A 121 -12.09 15.48 -6.78
N TYR A 122 -11.77 14.22 -6.86
CA TYR A 122 -10.58 13.69 -7.55
C TYR A 122 -10.96 13.01 -8.87
N TRP A 123 -11.82 13.67 -9.63
CA TRP A 123 -12.33 13.16 -10.90
C TRP A 123 -11.21 12.87 -11.91
N SER A 124 -11.43 11.87 -12.73
CA SER A 124 -10.63 11.53 -13.92
C SER A 124 -11.54 11.37 -15.13
N ASN A 125 -11.02 11.59 -16.32
CA ASN A 125 -11.63 11.29 -17.60
C ASN A 125 -10.52 11.16 -18.65
N LYS A 126 -10.86 10.92 -19.91
CA LYS A 126 -9.90 10.80 -21.01
C LYS A 126 -8.99 12.02 -21.16
N ASN A 127 -9.56 13.22 -21.13
CA ASN A 127 -8.76 14.47 -21.24
C ASN A 127 -7.77 14.61 -20.07
N HIS A 128 -8.16 14.14 -18.87
CA HIS A 128 -7.25 14.14 -17.73
C HIS A 128 -6.10 13.14 -17.92
N VAL A 129 -6.39 11.97 -18.49
CA VAL A 129 -5.34 10.99 -18.85
C VAL A 129 -4.39 11.58 -19.88
N ASP A 130 -4.91 12.19 -20.93
CA ASP A 130 -4.09 12.80 -21.99
C ASP A 130 -3.19 13.88 -21.39
N ALA A 131 -3.71 14.73 -20.50
CA ALA A 131 -2.92 15.77 -19.82
C ALA A 131 -1.83 15.16 -18.90
N ILE A 132 -2.08 14.00 -18.25
CA ILE A 132 -1.03 13.30 -17.49
C ILE A 132 0.09 12.81 -18.41
N ILE A 133 -0.24 12.24 -19.56
CA ILE A 133 0.75 11.77 -20.53
C ILE A 133 1.53 12.93 -21.16
N GLU A 134 0.87 14.02 -21.51
CA GLU A 134 1.53 15.24 -21.96
C GLU A 134 2.50 15.78 -20.91
N LYS A 135 2.05 15.85 -19.64
CA LYS A 135 2.89 16.30 -18.53
C LYS A 135 4.08 15.39 -18.26
N LEU A 136 3.88 14.08 -18.41
CA LEU A 136 4.96 13.09 -18.35
C LEU A 136 5.97 13.33 -19.50
N ALA A 137 5.50 13.56 -20.71
CA ALA A 137 6.34 13.82 -21.89
C ALA A 137 7.16 15.11 -21.75
N ASP A 138 6.59 16.16 -21.19
CA ASP A 138 7.28 17.42 -20.89
C ASP A 138 8.28 17.29 -19.73
N SER A 139 8.20 16.21 -18.96
CA SER A 139 9.09 15.98 -17.83
C SER A 139 10.40 15.33 -18.30
N ASN A 140 11.51 15.66 -17.64
CA ASN A 140 12.80 15.01 -17.93
C ASN A 140 13.02 13.69 -17.17
N HIS A 141 11.94 13.05 -16.71
CA HIS A 141 12.03 11.83 -15.92
C HIS A 141 12.20 10.61 -16.83
N ARG A 142 13.19 9.77 -16.52
CA ARG A 142 13.45 8.52 -17.25
C ARG A 142 12.84 7.29 -16.56
N HIS A 143 12.26 7.46 -15.40
CA HIS A 143 11.60 6.41 -14.63
C HIS A 143 10.15 6.81 -14.41
N VAL A 144 9.23 5.92 -14.78
CA VAL A 144 7.78 6.05 -14.53
C VAL A 144 7.39 4.96 -13.56
N MET A 145 6.64 5.31 -12.52
CA MET A 145 6.12 4.35 -11.55
C MET A 145 4.60 4.33 -11.58
N LEU A 146 4.02 3.16 -11.79
CA LEU A 146 2.60 2.90 -11.60
C LEU A 146 2.40 2.31 -10.20
N TYR A 147 1.62 2.96 -9.37
CA TYR A 147 1.34 2.50 -8.00
C TYR A 147 -0.15 2.23 -7.81
N ALA A 148 -0.48 1.03 -7.34
CA ALA A 148 -1.83 0.66 -6.92
C ALA A 148 -1.86 0.37 -5.41
N HIS A 149 -2.78 1.02 -4.69
CA HIS A 149 -2.90 0.92 -3.24
C HIS A 149 -3.66 -0.32 -2.78
N GLY A 150 -3.63 -0.61 -1.48
CA GLY A 150 -4.39 -1.69 -0.87
C GLY A 150 -5.87 -1.36 -0.64
N GLY A 151 -6.69 -2.40 -0.46
CA GLY A 151 -8.15 -2.30 -0.36
C GLY A 151 -8.70 -1.50 0.82
N LEU A 152 -7.91 -1.24 1.86
CA LEU A 152 -8.32 -0.45 3.03
C LEU A 152 -7.93 1.04 2.94
N ASN A 153 -7.77 1.58 1.75
CA ASN A 153 -7.43 2.97 1.56
C ASN A 153 -8.62 3.77 1.02
N SER A 154 -9.07 4.78 1.76
CA SER A 154 -10.02 5.73 1.22
C SER A 154 -9.37 6.64 0.17
N ILE A 155 -10.18 7.19 -0.73
CA ILE A 155 -9.72 8.15 -1.75
C ILE A 155 -9.02 9.37 -1.11
N LYS A 156 -9.51 9.84 0.04
CA LYS A 156 -8.84 10.93 0.80
C LYS A 156 -7.45 10.52 1.30
N ALA A 157 -7.29 9.29 1.79
CA ALA A 157 -6.01 8.77 2.25
C ALA A 157 -5.02 8.61 1.08
N SER A 158 -5.50 8.12 -0.07
CA SER A 158 -4.72 8.00 -1.30
C SER A 158 -4.24 9.38 -1.78
N ALA A 159 -5.11 10.38 -1.84
CA ALA A 159 -4.75 11.75 -2.22
C ALA A 159 -3.69 12.36 -1.28
N LYS A 160 -3.81 12.15 0.05
CA LYS A 160 -2.80 12.61 1.02
C LYS A 160 -1.45 11.92 0.80
N ARG A 161 -1.45 10.61 0.54
CA ARG A 161 -0.24 9.84 0.24
C ARG A 161 0.46 10.35 -1.02
N ILE A 162 -0.28 10.58 -2.10
CA ILE A 162 0.26 11.15 -3.33
C ILE A 162 0.92 12.50 -3.04
N ALA A 163 0.23 13.40 -2.36
CA ALA A 163 0.77 14.73 -2.01
C ALA A 163 2.03 14.64 -1.15
N ALA A 164 2.08 13.68 -0.21
CA ALA A 164 3.23 13.51 0.66
C ALA A 164 4.46 12.91 -0.05
N MET A 165 4.26 12.04 -1.02
CA MET A 165 5.33 11.23 -1.61
C MET A 165 5.79 11.72 -2.97
N LYS A 166 4.94 12.39 -3.77
CA LYS A 166 5.24 12.76 -5.15
C LYS A 166 6.55 13.53 -5.30
N ASP A 167 6.80 14.52 -4.43
CA ASP A 167 7.99 15.36 -4.53
C ASP A 167 9.27 14.56 -4.24
N THR A 168 9.18 13.55 -3.39
CA THR A 168 10.29 12.63 -3.13
C THR A 168 10.61 11.80 -4.37
N PHE A 169 9.60 11.25 -5.04
CA PHE A 169 9.79 10.50 -6.29
C PHE A 169 10.35 11.40 -7.39
N LEU A 170 9.75 12.55 -7.62
CA LEU A 170 10.20 13.51 -8.66
C LEU A 170 11.65 13.94 -8.44
N LYS A 171 12.05 14.27 -7.21
CA LYS A 171 13.44 14.62 -6.87
C LYS A 171 14.43 13.47 -7.12
N ASN A 172 13.96 12.23 -7.09
CA ASN A 172 14.76 11.04 -7.39
C ASN A 172 14.61 10.56 -8.85
N GLY A 173 14.10 11.39 -9.74
CA GLY A 173 14.02 11.09 -11.16
C GLY A 173 12.91 10.12 -11.56
N VAL A 174 11.91 9.91 -10.68
CA VAL A 174 10.77 9.02 -10.92
C VAL A 174 9.50 9.84 -11.05
N TYR A 175 8.76 9.64 -12.12
CA TYR A 175 7.43 10.20 -12.31
C TYR A 175 6.38 9.22 -11.78
N PRO A 176 5.73 9.51 -10.64
CA PRO A 176 4.74 8.59 -10.06
C PRO A 176 3.37 8.83 -10.66
N ILE A 177 2.67 7.77 -11.03
CA ILE A 177 1.25 7.75 -11.37
C ILE A 177 0.57 6.75 -10.44
N HIS A 178 -0.39 7.22 -9.66
CA HIS A 178 -1.12 6.41 -8.70
C HIS A 178 -2.50 6.04 -9.27
N PHE A 179 -2.88 4.79 -9.11
CA PHE A 179 -4.26 4.40 -9.32
C PHE A 179 -5.03 4.58 -8.01
N MET A 180 -6.06 5.43 -8.07
CA MET A 180 -7.06 5.56 -7.02
C MET A 180 -8.27 4.74 -7.45
N TYR A 181 -8.75 3.86 -6.60
CA TYR A 181 -9.97 3.11 -6.84
C TYR A 181 -10.66 2.89 -5.50
N ASP A 182 -11.97 3.11 -5.48
CA ASP A 182 -12.73 2.89 -4.26
C ASP A 182 -13.02 1.39 -4.14
N THR A 183 -12.72 0.83 -3.00
CA THR A 183 -12.93 -0.58 -2.74
C THR A 183 -14.13 -0.82 -1.82
N GLY A 184 -14.73 0.26 -1.29
CA GLY A 184 -15.82 0.19 -0.31
C GLY A 184 -15.48 -0.55 0.99
N MET A 185 -14.39 -1.33 0.98
CA MET A 185 -14.04 -2.28 2.05
C MET A 185 -13.75 -1.63 3.40
N LEU A 186 -13.22 -0.41 3.44
CA LEU A 186 -12.71 0.16 4.70
C LEU A 186 -13.84 0.45 5.69
N GLU A 187 -14.94 1.06 5.24
CA GLU A 187 -16.03 1.46 6.12
C GLU A 187 -16.86 0.25 6.53
N GLU A 188 -17.17 -0.64 5.59
CA GLU A 188 -17.92 -1.85 5.85
C GLU A 188 -17.15 -2.87 6.70
N LEU A 189 -15.83 -2.99 6.51
CA LEU A 189 -15.01 -3.82 7.39
C LEU A 189 -14.94 -3.26 8.81
N LYS A 190 -14.88 -1.94 8.98
CA LYS A 190 -14.99 -1.30 10.29
C LYS A 190 -16.33 -1.60 10.95
N ASP A 191 -17.41 -1.55 10.19
CA ASP A 191 -18.74 -1.87 10.69
C ASP A 191 -18.84 -3.35 11.09
N ILE A 192 -18.36 -4.25 10.25
CA ILE A 192 -18.34 -5.69 10.55
C ILE A 192 -17.52 -5.98 11.81
N LEU A 193 -16.34 -5.39 11.95
CA LEU A 193 -15.47 -5.57 13.10
C LEU A 193 -15.94 -4.76 14.31
N GLY A 194 -16.59 -3.60 14.11
CA GLY A 194 -17.12 -2.73 15.15
C GLY A 194 -18.39 -3.25 15.82
N PHE A 195 -19.37 -3.69 15.05
CA PHE A 195 -20.66 -4.19 15.56
C PHE A 195 -20.53 -5.49 16.39
N LYS A 196 -19.47 -6.27 16.18
CA LYS A 196 -19.24 -7.53 16.91
C LYS A 196 -18.41 -7.38 18.16
N ASN A 197 -17.81 -6.22 18.40
CA ASN A 197 -16.98 -5.95 19.57
C ASN A 197 -17.77 -6.09 20.89
N GLU A 198 -19.02 -5.62 20.93
CA GLU A 198 -19.84 -5.67 22.16
C GLU A 198 -20.39 -7.06 22.43
N GLU A 199 -20.76 -7.83 21.40
CA GLU A 199 -21.30 -9.19 21.59
C GLU A 199 -20.22 -10.26 21.85
N ILE A 200 -19.05 -10.14 21.21
CA ILE A 200 -17.95 -11.12 21.35
C ILE A 200 -17.13 -10.84 22.60
N SER A 201 -16.86 -9.58 22.92
CA SER A 201 -16.09 -9.21 24.12
C SER A 201 -16.78 -9.65 25.43
N ASN A 202 -18.11 -9.74 25.43
CA ASN A 202 -18.88 -10.17 26.60
C ASN A 202 -19.02 -11.69 26.75
N LYS A 203 -18.60 -12.49 25.77
CA LYS A 203 -18.82 -13.95 25.74
C LYS A 203 -17.58 -14.83 25.80
N VAL A 204 -16.38 -14.31 25.62
CA VAL A 204 -15.19 -15.15 25.42
C VAL A 204 -14.01 -14.69 26.26
N GLY A 205 -13.75 -15.44 27.34
CA GLY A 205 -12.44 -15.41 28.00
C GLY A 205 -11.40 -16.18 27.17
N ALA A 206 -10.25 -15.59 27.00
CA ALA A 206 -8.90 -16.11 26.71
C ALA A 206 -8.69 -17.41 25.88
N PHE A 207 -9.43 -17.66 24.80
CA PHE A 207 -9.11 -18.70 23.81
C PHE A 207 -9.02 -18.09 22.40
N THR A 208 -7.83 -17.64 22.03
CA THR A 208 -7.57 -16.84 20.84
C THR A 208 -7.92 -17.53 19.50
N ASP A 209 -7.52 -18.78 19.30
CA ASP A 209 -7.81 -19.52 18.04
C ASP A 209 -9.30 -19.82 17.83
N TYR A 210 -10.06 -19.98 18.90
CA TYR A 210 -11.49 -20.26 18.81
C TYR A 210 -12.28 -18.98 18.45
N THR A 211 -11.87 -17.83 18.98
CA THR A 211 -12.47 -16.53 18.64
C THR A 211 -12.22 -16.15 17.19
N ASP A 212 -11.01 -16.38 16.67
CA ASP A 212 -10.67 -16.15 15.28
C ASP A 212 -11.55 -16.96 14.32
N ARG A 213 -11.76 -18.25 14.61
CA ARG A 213 -12.64 -19.10 13.78
C ARG A 213 -14.11 -18.66 13.79
N ILE A 214 -14.61 -18.20 14.94
CA ILE A 214 -15.96 -17.63 15.03
C ILE A 214 -16.05 -16.35 14.20
N LEU A 215 -15.04 -15.50 14.28
CA LEU A 215 -14.98 -14.25 13.52
C LEU A 215 -14.89 -14.54 12.01
N GLU A 216 -14.02 -15.44 11.59
CA GLU A 216 -13.90 -15.90 10.20
C GLU A 216 -15.24 -16.42 9.66
N TRP A 217 -15.92 -17.30 10.43
CA TRP A 217 -17.24 -17.82 10.05
C TRP A 217 -18.30 -16.72 9.97
N ALA A 218 -18.34 -15.85 10.96
CA ALA A 218 -19.35 -14.79 11.06
C ALA A 218 -19.18 -13.68 10.01
N THR A 219 -17.94 -13.45 9.56
CA THR A 219 -17.62 -12.42 8.55
C THR A 219 -17.61 -12.97 7.12
N ARG A 220 -17.58 -14.28 6.94
CA ARG A 220 -17.46 -14.97 5.64
C ARG A 220 -18.45 -14.48 4.60
N LYS A 221 -19.72 -14.38 4.94
CA LYS A 221 -20.77 -14.03 3.97
C LYS A 221 -20.66 -12.58 3.49
N VAL A 222 -20.49 -11.65 4.42
CA VAL A 222 -20.42 -10.21 4.11
C VAL A 222 -19.03 -9.87 3.57
N GLY A 223 -17.97 -10.31 4.25
CA GLY A 223 -16.59 -10.09 3.80
C GLY A 223 -16.30 -10.71 2.44
N GLY A 224 -16.84 -11.89 2.13
CA GLY A 224 -16.72 -12.50 0.81
C GLY A 224 -17.46 -11.73 -0.29
N ALA A 225 -18.59 -11.07 0.01
CA ALA A 225 -19.26 -10.19 -0.94
C ALA A 225 -18.41 -8.95 -1.26
N LEU A 226 -17.92 -8.27 -0.23
CA LEU A 226 -17.02 -7.12 -0.34
C LEU A 226 -15.73 -7.44 -1.09
N TRP A 227 -15.15 -8.60 -0.80
CA TRP A 227 -13.94 -9.05 -1.45
C TRP A 227 -14.15 -9.31 -2.94
N ARG A 228 -15.30 -9.87 -3.34
CA ARG A 228 -15.67 -10.04 -4.75
C ARG A 228 -15.87 -8.69 -5.45
N GLU A 229 -16.52 -7.73 -4.79
CA GLU A 229 -16.69 -6.38 -5.30
C GLU A 229 -15.34 -5.70 -5.53
N MET A 230 -14.46 -5.69 -4.55
CA MET A 230 -13.10 -5.16 -4.69
C MET A 230 -12.32 -5.82 -5.84
N LYS A 231 -12.43 -7.17 -6.01
CA LYS A 231 -11.81 -7.86 -7.15
C LYS A 231 -12.44 -7.43 -8.48
N SER A 232 -13.74 -7.18 -8.50
CA SER A 232 -14.44 -6.64 -9.67
C SER A 232 -13.92 -5.24 -10.03
N ASP A 233 -13.80 -4.35 -9.06
CA ASP A 233 -13.30 -2.98 -9.26
C ASP A 233 -11.85 -2.96 -9.73
N ALA A 234 -11.04 -3.88 -9.23
CA ALA A 234 -9.66 -4.07 -9.71
C ALA A 234 -9.57 -4.62 -11.14
N CYS A 235 -10.55 -5.39 -11.59
CA CYS A 235 -10.58 -6.05 -12.90
C CYS A 235 -11.26 -5.20 -13.98
N THR A 236 -12.43 -4.63 -13.67
CA THR A 236 -13.37 -4.02 -14.63
C THR A 236 -12.73 -2.92 -15.49
N PRO A 237 -11.81 -2.05 -14.98
CA PRO A 237 -11.13 -1.04 -15.81
C PRO A 237 -10.36 -1.61 -17.00
N PHE A 238 -10.06 -2.93 -17.00
CA PHE A 238 -9.17 -3.58 -17.96
C PHE A 238 -9.83 -4.70 -18.78
N THR A 239 -11.13 -4.94 -18.61
CA THR A 239 -11.82 -6.10 -19.21
C THR A 239 -11.97 -5.99 -20.73
N ARG A 240 -12.23 -4.80 -21.24
CA ARG A 240 -12.53 -4.54 -22.67
C ARG A 240 -11.52 -3.58 -23.28
N THR A 241 -11.38 -3.62 -24.61
CA THR A 241 -10.56 -2.64 -25.35
C THR A 241 -11.07 -1.21 -25.20
N THR A 242 -12.35 -1.03 -24.94
CA THR A 242 -13.01 0.28 -24.75
C THR A 242 -13.09 0.71 -23.28
N SER A 243 -12.62 -0.12 -22.33
CA SER A 243 -12.64 0.22 -20.90
C SER A 243 -11.70 1.38 -20.60
N ASP A 244 -12.02 2.16 -19.59
CA ASP A 244 -11.32 3.39 -19.24
C ASP A 244 -9.87 3.14 -18.77
N GLY A 245 -9.62 2.08 -18.03
CA GLY A 245 -8.25 1.65 -17.69
C GLY A 245 -7.45 1.22 -18.91
N THR A 246 -8.11 0.55 -19.89
CA THR A 246 -7.46 0.20 -21.16
C THR A 246 -7.11 1.47 -21.96
N TYR A 247 -7.95 2.51 -21.91
CA TYR A 247 -7.62 3.80 -22.52
C TYR A 247 -6.31 4.37 -21.95
N PHE A 248 -6.20 4.45 -20.61
CA PHE A 248 -4.96 4.90 -19.96
C PHE A 248 -3.75 4.06 -20.41
N LEU A 249 -3.87 2.73 -20.40
CA LEU A 249 -2.78 1.85 -20.82
C LEU A 249 -2.39 2.04 -22.30
N THR A 250 -3.35 2.34 -23.17
CA THR A 250 -3.10 2.61 -24.59
C THR A 250 -2.28 3.90 -24.77
N GLN A 251 -2.66 4.97 -24.05
CA GLN A 251 -1.90 6.24 -24.11
C GLN A 251 -0.48 6.06 -23.54
N LEU A 252 -0.37 5.35 -22.41
CA LEU A 252 0.94 5.05 -21.81
C LEU A 252 1.80 4.18 -22.74
N ALA A 253 1.23 3.16 -23.38
CA ALA A 253 1.94 2.28 -24.31
C ALA A 253 2.48 3.04 -25.50
N ALA A 254 1.66 3.92 -26.10
CA ALA A 254 2.10 4.79 -27.19
C ALA A 254 3.29 5.68 -26.76
N TYR A 255 3.17 6.32 -25.60
CA TYR A 255 4.26 7.13 -25.04
C TYR A 255 5.56 6.33 -24.83
N LEU A 256 5.47 5.13 -24.23
CA LEU A 256 6.64 4.29 -23.98
C LEU A 256 7.28 3.79 -25.28
N LYS A 257 6.49 3.50 -26.29
CA LYS A 257 6.98 3.09 -27.62
C LYS A 257 7.78 4.20 -28.30
N ASP A 258 7.31 5.44 -28.20
CA ASP A 258 8.00 6.61 -28.74
C ASP A 258 9.22 7.04 -27.90
N ASN A 259 9.33 6.53 -26.66
CA ASN A 259 10.37 6.87 -25.69
C ASN A 259 11.03 5.61 -25.09
N PRO A 260 11.80 4.82 -25.84
CA PRO A 260 12.32 3.51 -25.42
C PRO A 260 13.32 3.55 -24.26
N ASP A 261 13.87 4.71 -23.95
CA ASP A 261 14.77 4.92 -22.80
C ASP A 261 14.04 5.01 -21.46
N ILE A 262 12.72 5.20 -21.48
CA ILE A 262 11.90 5.28 -20.28
C ILE A 262 11.81 3.91 -19.62
N LYS A 263 12.03 3.87 -18.30
CA LYS A 263 11.95 2.65 -17.47
C LYS A 263 10.64 2.63 -16.72
N LEU A 264 9.81 1.62 -17.00
CA LEU A 264 8.54 1.44 -16.32
C LEU A 264 8.73 0.58 -15.05
N HIS A 265 8.27 1.08 -13.92
CA HIS A 265 8.22 0.40 -12.62
C HIS A 265 6.78 0.23 -12.17
N VAL A 266 6.48 -0.90 -11.55
CA VAL A 266 5.13 -1.21 -11.10
C VAL A 266 5.17 -1.61 -9.63
N VAL A 267 4.32 -1.00 -8.82
CA VAL A 267 4.24 -1.24 -7.37
C VAL A 267 2.81 -1.51 -6.97
N GLY A 268 2.54 -2.70 -6.47
CA GLY A 268 1.23 -3.12 -5.96
C GLY A 268 1.28 -3.39 -4.47
N HIS A 269 0.47 -2.68 -3.67
CA HIS A 269 0.33 -2.95 -2.25
C HIS A 269 -0.97 -3.70 -1.97
N SER A 270 -0.91 -4.85 -1.32
CA SER A 270 -2.06 -5.68 -0.94
C SER A 270 -3.00 -5.93 -2.13
N ALA A 271 -4.24 -5.45 -2.13
CA ALA A 271 -5.19 -5.53 -3.26
C ALA A 271 -4.67 -4.88 -4.56
N GLY A 272 -3.71 -3.94 -4.47
CA GLY A 272 -3.02 -3.39 -5.64
C GLY A 272 -2.28 -4.43 -6.47
N SER A 273 -1.93 -5.58 -5.90
CA SER A 273 -1.37 -6.72 -6.63
C SER A 273 -2.40 -7.35 -7.58
N ILE A 274 -3.67 -7.40 -7.18
CA ILE A 274 -4.79 -7.88 -8.01
C ILE A 274 -5.03 -6.88 -9.15
N PHE A 275 -5.07 -5.58 -8.82
CA PHE A 275 -5.22 -4.52 -9.83
C PHE A 275 -4.13 -4.61 -10.91
N HIS A 276 -2.87 -4.77 -10.50
CA HIS A 276 -1.76 -4.88 -11.44
C HIS A 276 -1.76 -6.21 -12.22
N ALA A 277 -2.27 -7.30 -11.69
CA ALA A 277 -2.44 -8.53 -12.44
C ALA A 277 -3.32 -8.30 -13.68
N HIS A 278 -4.43 -7.59 -13.52
CA HIS A 278 -5.34 -7.28 -14.62
C HIS A 278 -4.80 -6.17 -15.53
N SER A 279 -4.24 -5.10 -14.96
CA SER A 279 -3.70 -3.98 -15.74
C SER A 279 -2.52 -4.41 -16.61
N LEU A 280 -1.58 -5.20 -16.08
CA LEU A 280 -0.43 -5.68 -16.84
C LEU A 280 -0.84 -6.69 -17.90
N SER A 281 -1.73 -7.63 -17.58
CA SER A 281 -2.29 -8.54 -18.60
C SER A 281 -2.96 -7.78 -19.74
N ARG A 282 -3.60 -6.64 -19.47
CA ARG A 282 -4.17 -5.78 -20.49
C ARG A 282 -3.10 -4.99 -21.24
N LEU A 283 -2.10 -4.43 -20.56
CA LEU A 283 -1.02 -3.66 -21.16
C LEU A 283 -0.30 -4.47 -22.25
N PHE A 284 0.03 -5.73 -21.96
CA PHE A 284 0.70 -6.61 -22.93
C PHE A 284 -0.21 -7.07 -24.07
N LYS A 285 -1.54 -7.02 -23.89
CA LYS A 285 -2.50 -7.18 -25.01
C LYS A 285 -2.62 -5.92 -25.87
N VAL A 286 -2.32 -4.76 -25.33
CA VAL A 286 -2.26 -3.49 -26.07
C VAL A 286 -0.96 -3.42 -26.87
N ASP A 287 0.17 -3.69 -26.23
CA ASP A 287 1.49 -3.74 -26.89
C ASP A 287 2.42 -4.72 -26.14
N GLU A 288 2.71 -5.87 -26.76
CA GLU A 288 3.57 -6.90 -26.20
C GLU A 288 5.07 -6.55 -26.20
N SER A 289 5.46 -5.52 -26.91
CA SER A 289 6.85 -5.08 -26.98
C SER A 289 7.31 -4.33 -25.70
N ILE A 290 6.39 -3.87 -24.89
CA ILE A 290 6.68 -3.14 -23.65
C ILE A 290 7.48 -4.03 -22.69
N LYS A 291 8.41 -3.41 -21.96
CA LYS A 291 9.17 -4.04 -20.89
C LYS A 291 8.95 -3.31 -19.59
N ILE A 292 8.77 -4.07 -18.53
CA ILE A 292 8.69 -3.57 -17.16
C ILE A 292 10.06 -3.77 -16.51
N LYS A 293 10.66 -2.68 -16.05
CA LYS A 293 11.96 -2.70 -15.39
C LYS A 293 11.92 -3.40 -14.05
N SER A 294 10.88 -3.12 -13.25
CA SER A 294 10.68 -3.80 -11.97
C SER A 294 9.21 -3.87 -11.57
N LEU A 295 8.85 -4.99 -10.95
CA LEU A 295 7.57 -5.21 -10.29
C LEU A 295 7.83 -5.43 -8.80
N HIS A 296 7.20 -4.62 -7.96
CA HIS A 296 7.27 -4.72 -6.51
C HIS A 296 5.89 -5.01 -5.94
N LEU A 297 5.76 -6.11 -5.23
CA LEU A 297 4.52 -6.53 -4.57
C LEU A 297 4.73 -6.45 -3.05
N LEU A 298 3.99 -5.56 -2.40
CA LEU A 298 4.07 -5.30 -0.97
C LEU A 298 2.87 -5.96 -0.27
N ALA A 299 3.11 -6.97 0.55
CA ALA A 299 2.07 -7.77 1.21
C ALA A 299 0.92 -8.13 0.24
N PRO A 300 1.22 -8.79 -0.90
CA PRO A 300 0.25 -8.96 -1.98
C PRO A 300 -0.94 -9.82 -1.56
N ALA A 301 -2.16 -9.34 -1.85
CA ALA A 301 -3.40 -10.07 -1.62
C ALA A 301 -3.88 -10.86 -2.85
N ILE A 302 -3.06 -10.95 -3.87
CA ILE A 302 -3.36 -11.74 -5.08
C ILE A 302 -3.41 -13.23 -4.76
N SER A 303 -4.44 -13.92 -5.26
CA SER A 303 -4.52 -15.37 -5.13
C SER A 303 -3.47 -16.07 -6.00
N TYR A 304 -3.04 -17.26 -5.58
CA TYR A 304 -2.04 -18.04 -6.31
C TYR A 304 -2.47 -18.37 -7.74
N PRO A 305 -3.73 -18.78 -8.02
CA PRO A 305 -4.20 -18.97 -9.39
C PRO A 305 -4.08 -17.71 -10.24
N LEU A 306 -4.59 -16.56 -9.76
CA LEU A 306 -4.51 -15.31 -10.52
C LEU A 306 -3.06 -14.88 -10.78
N PHE A 307 -2.17 -15.05 -9.80
CA PHE A 307 -0.74 -14.76 -9.99
C PHE A 307 -0.15 -15.64 -11.10
N ASN A 308 -0.42 -16.94 -11.08
CA ASN A 308 0.10 -17.87 -12.09
C ASN A 308 -0.43 -17.57 -13.49
N ASP A 309 -1.73 -17.30 -13.60
CA ASP A 309 -2.40 -17.07 -14.89
C ASP A 309 -2.04 -15.71 -15.50
N THR A 310 -1.40 -14.81 -14.72
CA THR A 310 -1.12 -13.43 -15.15
C THR A 310 0.36 -13.06 -14.96
N LEU A 311 0.74 -12.64 -13.77
CA LEU A 311 2.09 -12.08 -13.50
C LEU A 311 3.19 -13.12 -13.74
N SER A 312 2.98 -14.37 -13.36
CA SER A 312 3.95 -15.45 -13.55
C SER A 312 4.26 -15.67 -15.04
N GLU A 313 3.25 -15.62 -15.91
CA GLU A 313 3.46 -15.76 -17.35
C GLU A 313 4.26 -14.58 -17.93
N LEU A 314 4.01 -13.36 -17.46
CA LEU A 314 4.79 -12.17 -17.87
C LEU A 314 6.23 -12.22 -17.39
N ILE A 315 6.46 -12.75 -16.19
CA ILE A 315 7.82 -12.96 -15.64
C ILE A 315 8.57 -14.03 -16.47
N LYS A 316 7.96 -15.17 -16.71
CA LYS A 316 8.53 -16.25 -17.52
C LYS A 316 8.81 -15.80 -18.96
N GLY A 317 7.91 -15.00 -19.54
CA GLY A 317 8.04 -14.40 -20.86
C GLY A 317 9.10 -13.30 -20.94
N LYS A 318 9.79 -12.97 -19.82
CA LYS A 318 10.79 -11.89 -19.73
C LYS A 318 10.24 -10.51 -20.11
N HIS A 319 8.94 -10.30 -19.92
CA HIS A 319 8.32 -8.98 -20.04
C HIS A 319 8.58 -8.11 -18.79
N ILE A 320 8.87 -8.75 -17.65
CA ILE A 320 9.26 -8.14 -16.39
C ILE A 320 10.70 -8.53 -16.09
N GLU A 321 11.62 -7.55 -16.01
CA GLU A 321 13.04 -7.82 -15.82
C GLU A 321 13.39 -8.24 -14.40
N SER A 322 12.74 -7.63 -13.40
CA SER A 322 12.93 -7.99 -12.00
C SER A 322 11.61 -7.98 -11.23
N THR A 323 11.46 -8.92 -10.32
CA THR A 323 10.29 -9.00 -9.44
C THR A 323 10.75 -9.15 -8.00
N THR A 324 10.19 -8.33 -7.11
CA THR A 324 10.44 -8.41 -5.68
C THR A 324 9.11 -8.49 -4.94
N VAL A 325 9.01 -9.46 -4.04
CA VAL A 325 7.84 -9.65 -3.18
C VAL A 325 8.26 -9.41 -1.73
N TYR A 326 7.52 -8.56 -1.04
CA TYR A 326 7.74 -8.21 0.36
C TYR A 326 6.57 -8.76 1.18
N ASN A 327 6.83 -9.81 1.94
CA ASN A 327 5.85 -10.46 2.82
C ASN A 327 6.34 -10.46 4.26
N LEU A 328 5.43 -10.51 5.20
CA LEU A 328 5.73 -10.98 6.54
C LEU A 328 5.98 -12.50 6.52
N SER A 329 6.73 -13.01 7.47
CA SER A 329 6.81 -14.45 7.69
C SER A 329 5.47 -14.98 8.24
N GLU A 330 5.20 -16.27 8.09
CA GLU A 330 3.98 -16.88 8.63
C GLU A 330 3.80 -16.62 10.13
N ALA A 331 4.89 -16.62 10.89
CA ALA A 331 4.85 -16.32 12.32
C ALA A 331 4.42 -14.87 12.59
N LEU A 332 4.92 -13.91 11.82
CA LEU A 332 4.58 -12.51 11.94
C LEU A 332 3.16 -12.20 11.46
N GLU A 333 2.69 -12.87 10.39
CA GLU A 333 1.31 -12.77 9.94
C GLU A 333 0.32 -13.28 11.00
N LYS A 334 0.70 -14.31 11.74
CA LYS A 334 -0.11 -14.86 12.85
C LYS A 334 -0.02 -14.04 14.14
N ASP A 335 0.97 -13.17 14.27
CA ASP A 335 1.17 -12.27 15.42
C ASP A 335 0.71 -10.83 15.14
N ASP A 336 0.26 -10.55 13.91
CA ASP A 336 -0.34 -9.27 13.53
C ASP A 336 -1.84 -9.26 13.88
N HIS A 337 -2.30 -8.23 14.58
CA HIS A 337 -3.66 -8.18 15.11
C HIS A 337 -4.52 -7.16 14.36
N VAL A 338 -5.58 -7.65 13.70
CA VAL A 338 -6.57 -6.78 13.06
C VAL A 338 -7.63 -6.33 14.07
N ALA A 339 -7.72 -5.00 14.25
CA ALA A 339 -8.75 -4.35 15.07
C ALA A 339 -8.80 -4.85 16.53
N ARG A 340 -7.72 -5.38 17.09
CA ARG A 340 -7.61 -5.97 18.44
C ARG A 340 -8.51 -7.17 18.72
N ILE A 341 -9.19 -7.70 17.71
CA ILE A 341 -10.16 -8.79 17.86
C ILE A 341 -9.70 -10.03 17.13
N TYR A 342 -9.21 -9.86 15.93
CA TYR A 342 -8.65 -10.92 15.10
C TYR A 342 -7.14 -11.01 15.35
N GLN A 343 -6.69 -12.16 15.84
CA GLN A 343 -5.33 -12.39 16.31
C GLN A 343 -4.35 -12.79 15.20
N LYS A 344 -4.65 -12.45 13.96
CA LYS A 344 -3.84 -12.68 12.77
C LYS A 344 -3.94 -11.49 11.84
N SER A 345 -3.10 -11.45 10.81
CA SER A 345 -3.11 -10.38 9.82
C SER A 345 -4.41 -10.33 9.00
N LEU A 346 -4.63 -9.18 8.37
CA LEU A 346 -5.75 -9.01 7.45
C LEU A 346 -5.66 -9.99 6.27
N LEU A 347 -4.48 -10.35 5.79
CA LEU A 347 -4.31 -11.32 4.71
C LEU A 347 -4.80 -12.72 5.13
N TYR A 348 -4.59 -13.10 6.38
CA TYR A 348 -5.17 -14.33 6.94
C TYR A 348 -6.70 -14.28 6.99
N LEU A 349 -7.29 -13.16 7.41
CA LEU A 349 -8.75 -12.99 7.41
C LEU A 349 -9.32 -13.08 5.99
N VAL A 350 -8.69 -12.43 5.02
CA VAL A 350 -9.06 -12.52 3.62
C VAL A 350 -8.99 -13.97 3.13
N SER A 351 -7.87 -14.64 3.36
CA SER A 351 -7.66 -16.02 2.92
C SER A 351 -8.65 -17.01 3.55
N ASN A 352 -8.93 -16.89 4.85
CA ASN A 352 -9.73 -17.86 5.59
C ASN A 352 -11.23 -17.60 5.50
N ALA A 353 -11.65 -16.35 5.30
CA ALA A 353 -13.05 -15.97 5.37
C ALA A 353 -13.59 -15.37 4.05
N PHE A 354 -12.82 -14.54 3.34
CA PHE A 354 -13.35 -13.75 2.22
C PHE A 354 -13.12 -14.40 0.86
N GLU A 355 -12.00 -15.11 0.68
CA GLU A 355 -11.65 -15.79 -0.58
C GLU A 355 -12.28 -17.19 -0.71
N SER A 356 -12.87 -17.72 0.35
CA SER A 356 -13.43 -19.08 0.42
C SER A 356 -14.83 -19.21 -0.18
#